data_2006441c9c1010af0af6da7f4d00245f
#
_entry.id   2006441c9c1010af0af6da7f4d00245f
#
_cell.length_a   1.000
_cell.length_b   1.000
_cell.length_c   1.000
_cell.angle_alpha   90.00
_cell.angle_beta   90.00
_cell.angle_gamma   90.00
#
_symmetry.space_group_name_H-M   'P 1'
#
loop_
_entity.id
_entity.type
_entity.pdbx_description
1 polymer ?
#
loop_
_entity_poly.entity_id
_entity_poly.type
_entity_poly.pdbx_seq_one_letter_code
_entity_poly.pdbx_strand_id
1 'polypeptide(L)'
;MSSHHEKPAITNGALVPEVIPEDLAIEIRRLAHDLSNALEIIVQTSYLLSTTELKEPAATWLGMLDSGVTKSLELNLELRQYIKAHTAR
;
A
#
# COMPACT_ATOMS: atom_id res chain seq x y z
N MET A 1 -32.73 19.65 3.44
CA MET A 1 -32.43 19.39 2.91
C MET A 1 -31.98 19.12 3.00
N SER A 2 -31.96 18.94 3.40
CA SER A 2 -31.45 18.44 3.01
C SER A 2 -30.79 18.19 3.35
N SER A 3 -30.77 17.87 3.84
CA SER A 3 -30.18 17.36 3.58
C SER A 3 -29.48 17.22 3.99
N HIS A 4 -29.46 17.05 4.44
CA HIS A 4 -28.82 16.52 4.14
C HIS A 4 -28.21 16.48 4.37
N HIS A 5 -28.38 16.20 4.99
CA HIS A 5 -27.88 15.83 4.41
C HIS A 5 -27.32 15.90 4.20
N GLU A 6 -27.62 15.68 4.81
CA GLU A 6 -27.25 15.48 3.88
C GLU A 6 -26.48 15.58 3.55
N LYS A 7 -26.40 15.41 3.99
CA LYS A 7 -25.74 15.22 3.11
C LYS A 7 -25.04 15.26 2.79
N PRO A 8 -25.14 15.18 3.10
CA PRO A 8 -24.51 14.91 2.28
C PRO A 8 -23.84 14.81 1.97
N ALA A 9 -23.86 14.68 1.91
CA ALA A 9 -23.32 14.47 0.98
C ALA A 9 -22.81 14.44 0.52
N ILE A 10 -22.86 14.37 0.39
CA ILE A 10 -22.48 14.24 -0.53
C ILE A 10 -22.17 14.27 -1.11
N THR A 11 -22.21 14.31 -1.11
CA THR A 11 -21.95 14.27 -2.10
C THR A 11 -21.73 14.27 -2.68
N ASN A 12 -21.87 14.18 -2.77
CA ASN A 12 -21.64 14.14 -3.75
C ASN A 12 -21.40 14.24 -4.26
N GLY A 13 -21.80 14.12 -4.06
CA GLY A 13 -21.58 14.18 -4.82
C GLY A 13 -20.82 14.40 -5.21
N ALA A 14 -21.23 14.32 -4.86
CA ALA A 14 -20.73 14.74 -5.33
C ALA A 14 -19.79 14.72 -6.12
N LEU A 15 -19.51 14.97 -6.22
CA LEU A 15 -18.85 15.36 -7.44
C LEU A 15 -17.57 16.08 -7.19
N VAL A 16 -17.33 16.46 -5.98
CA VAL A 16 -16.05 17.00 -5.55
C VAL A 16 -15.15 15.83 -5.20
N PRO A 17 -14.00 15.69 -5.86
CA PRO A 17 -13.11 14.60 -5.52
C PRO A 17 -12.67 14.68 -4.07
N GLU A 18 -12.60 13.54 -3.44
CA GLU A 18 -12.07 13.50 -2.11
C GLU A 18 -10.60 13.86 -2.12
N VAL A 19 -10.20 14.68 -1.17
CA VAL A 19 -8.83 15.15 -1.08
C VAL A 19 -8.32 14.85 0.32
N ILE A 20 -7.16 14.23 0.41
CA ILE A 20 -6.53 13.93 1.68
C ILE A 20 -5.92 15.23 2.21
N PRO A 21 -6.25 15.64 3.44
CA PRO A 21 -5.60 16.82 4.02
C PRO A 21 -4.08 16.67 3.99
N GLU A 22 -3.38 17.77 3.77
CA GLU A 22 -1.96 17.72 3.50
C GLU A 22 -1.17 17.13 4.66
N ASP A 23 -1.53 17.48 5.90
CA ASP A 23 -0.80 16.94 7.05
C ASP A 23 -0.97 15.43 7.15
N LEU A 24 -2.15 14.92 6.84
CA LEU A 24 -2.38 13.48 6.84
C LEU A 24 -1.65 12.82 5.67
N ALA A 25 -1.63 13.50 4.51
CA ALA A 25 -0.94 12.93 3.35
C ALA A 25 0.55 12.79 3.61
N ILE A 26 1.15 13.75 4.31
CA ILE A 26 2.56 13.68 4.65
C ILE A 26 2.81 12.47 5.55
N GLU A 27 1.97 12.28 6.55
CA GLU A 27 2.16 11.17 7.47
C GLU A 27 1.94 9.83 6.79
N ILE A 28 0.92 9.73 5.92
CA ILE A 28 0.65 8.50 5.22
C ILE A 28 1.80 8.17 4.26
N ARG A 29 2.35 9.19 3.59
CA ARG A 29 3.50 8.96 2.71
C ARG A 29 4.70 8.47 3.48
N ARG A 30 4.90 9.01 4.69
CA ARG A 30 6.01 8.55 5.54
C ARG A 30 5.83 7.09 5.89
N LEU A 31 4.60 6.70 6.27
CA LEU A 31 4.32 5.32 6.61
C LEU A 31 4.48 4.40 5.40
N ALA A 32 4.05 4.85 4.23
CA ALA A 32 4.20 4.07 3.02
C ALA A 32 5.68 3.89 2.67
N HIS A 33 6.47 4.93 2.89
CA HIS A 33 7.91 4.86 2.66
C HIS A 33 8.56 3.87 3.63
N ASP A 34 8.18 3.94 4.92
CA ASP A 34 8.72 3.02 5.91
C ASP A 34 8.32 1.59 5.60
N LEU A 35 7.09 1.40 5.12
CA LEU A 35 6.63 0.08 4.71
C LEU A 35 7.44 -0.43 3.52
N SER A 36 7.74 0.45 2.57
CA SER A 36 8.58 0.07 1.42
C SER A 36 9.94 -0.42 1.89
N ASN A 37 10.51 0.27 2.88
CA ASN A 37 11.82 -0.14 3.41
C ASN A 37 11.75 -1.50 4.09
N ALA A 38 10.68 -1.76 4.84
CA ALA A 38 10.51 -3.06 5.48
C ALA A 38 10.34 -4.17 4.43
N LEU A 39 9.56 -3.89 3.39
CA LEU A 39 9.36 -4.86 2.31
C LEU A 39 10.66 -5.13 1.58
N GLU A 40 11.51 -4.12 1.44
CA GLU A 40 12.81 -4.29 0.78
C GLU A 40 13.67 -5.30 1.52
N ILE A 41 13.66 -5.24 2.85
CA ILE A 41 14.41 -6.19 3.66
C ILE A 41 13.90 -7.61 3.41
N ILE A 42 12.58 -7.76 3.34
CA ILE A 42 11.97 -9.07 3.12
C ILE A 42 12.32 -9.58 1.72
N VAL A 43 12.30 -8.69 0.72
CA VAL A 43 12.67 -9.06 -0.65
C VAL A 43 14.10 -9.59 -0.68
N GLN A 44 15.02 -8.85 -0.04
CA GLN A 44 16.42 -9.24 -0.05
C GLN A 44 16.63 -10.57 0.69
N THR A 45 15.93 -10.73 1.81
CA THR A 45 16.05 -11.98 2.57
C THR A 45 15.49 -13.15 1.79
N SER A 46 14.37 -12.95 1.12
CA SER A 46 13.78 -13.98 0.27
C SER A 46 14.73 -14.37 -0.85
N TYR A 47 15.36 -13.37 -1.46
CA TYR A 47 16.34 -13.63 -2.52
C TYR A 47 17.51 -14.46 -1.99
N LEU A 48 18.04 -14.07 -0.83
CA LEU A 48 19.17 -14.80 -0.25
C LEU A 48 18.80 -16.26 0.04
N LEU A 49 17.59 -16.48 0.53
CA LEU A 49 17.14 -17.84 0.77
C LEU A 49 17.05 -18.63 -0.53
N SER A 50 16.67 -17.96 -1.63
CA SER A 50 16.54 -18.65 -2.91
C SER A 50 17.89 -19.07 -3.48
N THR A 51 18.99 -18.50 -2.97
CA THR A 51 20.33 -18.90 -3.42
C THR A 51 20.87 -20.07 -2.63
N THR A 52 20.16 -20.53 -1.62
CA THR A 52 20.56 -21.70 -0.85
C THR A 52 19.78 -22.91 -1.31
N GLU A 53 20.29 -24.08 -0.96
CA GLU A 53 19.62 -25.32 -1.32
C GLU A 53 18.63 -25.66 -0.22
N LEU A 54 17.34 -25.51 -0.53
CA LEU A 54 16.28 -25.77 0.44
C LEU A 54 15.57 -27.08 0.11
N LYS A 55 15.34 -27.85 1.15
CA LYS A 55 14.56 -29.07 1.03
C LYS A 55 13.11 -28.80 1.39
N GLU A 56 12.22 -29.67 0.93
CA GLU A 56 10.82 -29.56 1.32
C GLU A 56 10.68 -29.84 2.81
N PRO A 57 9.75 -29.16 3.49
CA PRO A 57 8.77 -28.22 2.92
C PRO A 57 9.27 -26.77 2.80
N ALA A 58 10.52 -26.47 3.17
CA ALA A 58 11.01 -25.10 3.18
C ALA A 58 10.99 -24.48 1.78
N ALA A 59 11.28 -25.29 0.75
CA ALA A 59 11.26 -24.76 -0.62
C ALA A 59 9.86 -24.28 -1.00
N THR A 60 8.84 -25.03 -0.61
CA THR A 60 7.46 -24.64 -0.86
C THR A 60 7.11 -23.34 -0.10
N TRP A 61 7.55 -23.26 1.16
CA TRP A 61 7.29 -22.06 1.95
C TRP A 61 7.96 -20.83 1.35
N LEU A 62 9.14 -20.99 0.79
CA LEU A 62 9.81 -19.87 0.13
C LEU A 62 9.00 -19.39 -1.06
N GLY A 63 8.41 -20.30 -1.83
CA GLY A 63 7.54 -19.90 -2.94
C GLY A 63 6.33 -19.12 -2.48
N MET A 64 5.75 -19.52 -1.33
CA MET A 64 4.63 -18.78 -0.76
C MET A 64 5.06 -17.40 -0.30
N LEU A 65 6.25 -17.31 0.29
CA LEU A 65 6.79 -16.03 0.72
C LEU A 65 6.96 -15.09 -0.47
N ASP A 66 7.52 -15.60 -1.56
CA ASP A 66 7.74 -14.81 -2.76
C ASP A 66 6.41 -14.25 -3.30
N SER A 67 5.36 -15.08 -3.29
CA SER A 67 4.05 -14.63 -3.76
C SER A 67 3.52 -13.52 -2.88
N GLY A 68 3.67 -13.66 -1.56
CA GLY A 68 3.22 -12.64 -0.62
C GLY A 68 3.98 -11.34 -0.77
N VAL A 69 5.28 -11.45 -0.98
CA VAL A 69 6.13 -10.26 -1.18
C VAL A 69 5.71 -9.52 -2.44
N THR A 70 5.53 -10.24 -3.54
CA THR A 70 5.10 -9.62 -4.80
C THR A 70 3.79 -8.88 -4.61
N LYS A 71 2.82 -9.54 -3.97
CA LYS A 71 1.52 -8.92 -3.73
C LYS A 71 1.64 -7.68 -2.86
N SER A 72 2.47 -7.77 -1.82
CA SER A 72 2.66 -6.64 -0.91
C SER A 72 3.29 -5.45 -1.62
N LEU A 73 4.25 -5.68 -2.50
CA LEU A 73 4.88 -4.60 -3.24
C LEU A 73 3.88 -3.93 -4.17
N GLU A 74 3.02 -4.71 -4.83
CA GLU A 74 1.99 -4.17 -5.70
C GLU A 74 1.02 -3.29 -4.92
N LEU A 75 0.59 -3.77 -3.75
CA LEU A 75 -0.35 -3.02 -2.92
C LEU A 75 0.29 -1.74 -2.39
N ASN A 76 1.56 -1.81 -2.01
CA ASN A 76 2.26 -0.62 -1.54
C ASN A 76 2.37 0.43 -2.64
N LEU A 77 2.64 -0.01 -3.86
CA LEU A 77 2.70 0.90 -4.99
C LEU A 77 1.34 1.53 -5.26
N GLU A 78 0.26 0.74 -5.20
CA GLU A 78 -1.09 1.27 -5.37
C GLU A 78 -1.41 2.31 -4.30
N LEU A 79 -1.03 2.02 -3.06
CA LEU A 79 -1.26 2.95 -1.96
C LEU A 79 -0.57 4.29 -2.24
N ARG A 80 0.68 4.23 -2.67
CA ARG A 80 1.43 5.45 -2.92
C ARG A 80 0.85 6.24 -4.08
N GLN A 81 0.37 5.55 -5.11
CA GLN A 81 -0.28 6.21 -6.24
C GLN A 81 -1.59 6.82 -5.83
N TYR A 82 -2.35 6.14 -4.97
CA TYR A 82 -3.61 6.67 -4.46
C TYR A 82 -3.38 7.97 -3.67
N ILE A 83 -2.39 7.96 -2.79
CA ILE A 83 -2.08 9.15 -2.00
C ILE A 83 -1.71 10.29 -2.91
N LYS A 84 -0.87 10.03 -3.91
CA LYS A 84 -0.42 11.08 -4.82
C LYS A 84 -1.60 11.65 -5.62
N ALA A 85 -2.52 10.79 -6.04
CA ALA A 85 -3.65 11.22 -6.84
C ALA A 85 -4.68 12.02 -6.04
N HIS A 86 -4.72 11.83 -4.73
CA HIS A 86 -5.75 12.42 -3.89
C HIS A 86 -5.21 13.46 -2.91
N THR A 87 -3.95 13.85 -3.06
CA THR A 87 -3.37 14.86 -2.19
C THR A 87 -3.57 16.24 -2.79
N ALA A 88 -3.97 17.19 -1.93
CA ALA A 88 -4.12 18.58 -2.35
C ALA A 88 -2.78 19.16 -2.73
N ARG A 89 -2.79 20.07 -3.74
CA ARG A 89 -1.57 20.73 -4.18
C ARG A 89 -1.75 22.22 -4.13
#